data_17cf48f5a9383f9b08799b53aed2037b
#
_entry.id   17cf48f5a9383f9b08799b53aed2037b
#
_cell.length_a   1.000
_cell.length_b   1.000
_cell.length_c   1.000
_cell.angle_alpha   90.00
_cell.angle_beta   90.00
_cell.angle_gamma   90.00
#
_symmetry.space_group_name_H-M   'P 1'
#
loop_
_entity.id
_entity.type
_entity.pdbx_description
1 polymer ?
#
loop_
_entity_poly.entity_id
_entity_poly.type
_entity_poly.pdbx_seq_one_letter_code
_entity_poly.pdbx_strand_id
1 'polypeptide(L)'
;MDEQVRLLSSSLTTGCSLRSSQGREAEPGEDRTIRYVRYESELQMPDIMRLITKDLSEPYSIYTYRYFIHNWPQLCLLASHDSKCVGAIVCKLDMHKKMFRRGYIAMLAVDSKYRRNGIGTNLVKKAIYAMVEGDCDEVVLETEITNKSALKLYENLGFVRDKRLFRYYLNGVDALRLKLWLR
;
A
#
# COMPACT_ATOMS: atom_id res chain seq x y z
N MET A 1 -11.43 14.03 16.00
CA MET A 1 -11.10 12.98 15.00
C MET A 1 -12.21 12.96 13.98
N ASP A 2 -11.85 13.16 12.73
CA ASP A 2 -12.79 13.23 11.62
C ASP A 2 -13.50 11.88 11.41
N GLU A 3 -14.73 11.91 10.95
CA GLU A 3 -15.55 10.73 10.71
C GLU A 3 -14.90 9.72 9.76
N GLN A 4 -14.14 10.20 8.79
CA GLN A 4 -13.35 9.35 7.90
C GLN A 4 -12.25 8.56 8.62
N VAL A 5 -11.59 9.18 9.58
CA VAL A 5 -10.58 8.50 10.42
C VAL A 5 -11.24 7.43 11.29
N ARG A 6 -12.44 7.70 11.80
CA ARG A 6 -13.23 6.72 12.55
C ARG A 6 -13.65 5.54 11.69
N LEU A 7 -14.10 5.79 10.46
CA LEU A 7 -14.50 4.75 9.51
C LEU A 7 -13.31 3.88 9.09
N LEU A 8 -12.16 4.49 8.81
CA LEU A 8 -10.92 3.76 8.52
C LEU A 8 -10.45 2.98 9.74
N SER A 9 -10.48 3.58 10.92
CA SER A 9 -10.11 2.93 12.17
C SER A 9 -11.03 1.75 12.50
N SER A 10 -12.34 1.89 12.33
CA SER A 10 -13.31 0.81 12.54
C SER A 10 -13.17 -0.29 11.48
N SER A 11 -12.90 0.06 10.23
CA SER A 11 -12.67 -0.93 9.18
C SER A 11 -11.34 -1.67 9.35
N LEU A 12 -10.33 -1.02 9.93
CA LEU A 12 -9.05 -1.64 10.26
C LEU A 12 -9.16 -2.64 11.43
N THR A 13 -9.93 -2.30 12.46
CA THR A 13 -10.21 -3.19 13.58
C THR A 13 -11.10 -4.37 13.18
N THR A 14 -12.10 -4.15 12.35
CA THR A 14 -12.99 -5.20 11.87
C THR A 14 -12.30 -6.14 10.88
N GLY A 15 -11.38 -5.63 10.05
CA GLY A 15 -10.62 -6.42 9.09
C GLY A 15 -9.63 -7.41 9.74
N CYS A 16 -9.19 -7.15 10.95
CA CYS A 16 -8.35 -8.09 11.72
C CYS A 16 -9.17 -9.18 12.44
N SER A 17 -10.45 -8.91 12.70
CA SER A 17 -11.31 -9.80 13.52
C SER A 17 -12.21 -10.73 12.70
N LEU A 18 -12.52 -10.42 11.45
CA LEU A 18 -13.58 -11.11 10.69
C LEU A 18 -13.11 -12.26 9.79
N ARG A 19 -11.87 -12.71 9.87
CA ARG A 19 -11.39 -13.83 9.06
C ARG A 19 -11.41 -15.18 9.75
N SER A 20 -11.97 -15.28 10.94
CA SER A 20 -12.15 -16.56 11.60
C SER A 20 -13.51 -17.22 11.33
N SER A 21 -14.42 -16.63 10.57
CA SER A 21 -15.79 -17.18 10.51
C SER A 21 -16.61 -16.97 9.24
N GLN A 22 -16.02 -16.90 8.04
CA GLN A 22 -16.86 -17.14 6.85
C GLN A 22 -16.14 -17.99 5.82
N GLY A 23 -16.64 -19.22 5.77
CA GLY A 23 -16.21 -20.33 4.96
C GLY A 23 -16.10 -20.06 3.46
N ARG A 24 -14.92 -20.25 2.97
CA ARG A 24 -14.69 -21.16 1.85
C ARG A 24 -13.91 -22.30 2.46
N GLU A 25 -14.45 -23.49 2.38
CA GLU A 25 -13.73 -24.72 2.69
C GLU A 25 -12.43 -24.69 1.91
N ALA A 26 -11.32 -24.47 2.63
CA ALA A 26 -9.99 -24.62 2.06
C ALA A 26 -9.82 -26.10 1.70
N GLU A 27 -9.35 -26.36 0.52
CA GLU A 27 -8.88 -27.69 0.18
C GLU A 27 -7.90 -28.17 1.26
N PRO A 28 -7.98 -29.43 1.69
CA PRO A 28 -7.11 -29.92 2.75
C PRO A 28 -5.65 -29.85 2.30
N GLY A 29 -4.88 -28.86 2.86
CA GLY A 29 -3.47 -28.65 2.60
C GLY A 29 -3.01 -27.22 2.35
N GLU A 30 -3.88 -26.26 2.10
CA GLU A 30 -3.51 -24.84 1.91
C GLU A 30 -3.87 -23.98 3.13
N ASP A 31 -2.93 -23.80 4.01
CA ASP A 31 -3.01 -22.73 5.00
C ASP A 31 -2.71 -21.40 4.31
N ARG A 32 -3.78 -20.64 3.96
CA ARG A 32 -3.69 -19.34 3.31
C ARG A 32 -3.60 -18.19 4.31
N THR A 33 -3.00 -18.41 5.47
CA THR A 33 -2.79 -17.37 6.47
C THR A 33 -1.72 -16.40 5.99
N ILE A 34 -2.14 -15.17 5.71
CA ILE A 34 -1.23 -14.09 5.34
C ILE A 34 -0.79 -13.37 6.61
N ARG A 35 0.52 -13.26 6.79
CA ARG A 35 1.13 -12.50 7.88
C ARG A 35 1.61 -11.16 7.37
N TYR A 36 1.31 -10.10 8.12
CA TYR A 36 1.73 -8.73 7.82
C TYR A 36 2.78 -8.32 8.84
N VAL A 37 3.95 -7.91 8.36
CA VAL A 37 5.08 -7.52 9.20
C VAL A 37 5.67 -6.19 8.72
N ARG A 38 6.27 -5.44 9.64
CA ARG A 38 7.06 -4.26 9.28
C ARG A 38 8.42 -4.69 8.75
N TYR A 39 8.99 -3.86 7.88
CA TYR A 39 10.37 -4.04 7.44
C TYR A 39 11.33 -4.03 8.64
N GLU A 40 12.22 -5.01 8.69
CA GLU A 40 13.15 -5.20 9.81
C GLU A 40 14.62 -5.14 9.40
N SER A 41 14.95 -5.63 8.19
CA SER A 41 16.34 -5.71 7.77
C SER A 41 16.53 -5.68 6.25
N GLU A 42 17.75 -5.32 5.84
CA GLU A 42 18.20 -5.33 4.44
C GLU A 42 18.07 -6.72 3.77
N LEU A 43 18.00 -7.80 4.55
CA LEU A 43 17.76 -9.14 4.03
C LEU A 43 16.41 -9.30 3.34
N GLN A 44 15.45 -8.43 3.65
CA GLN A 44 14.11 -8.40 3.02
C GLN A 44 14.10 -7.62 1.70
N MET A 45 15.14 -6.83 1.42
CA MET A 45 15.20 -5.96 0.25
C MET A 45 15.09 -6.70 -1.09
N PRO A 46 15.77 -7.83 -1.31
CA PRO A 46 15.63 -8.58 -2.57
C PRO A 46 14.20 -9.01 -2.89
N ASP A 47 13.44 -9.43 -1.89
CA ASP A 47 12.03 -9.82 -2.06
C ASP A 47 11.15 -8.63 -2.44
N ILE A 48 11.36 -7.49 -1.79
CA ILE A 48 10.63 -6.25 -2.10
C ILE A 48 10.91 -5.83 -3.54
N MET A 49 12.16 -5.78 -3.94
CA MET A 49 12.58 -5.40 -5.29
C MET A 49 12.03 -6.36 -6.34
N ARG A 50 12.04 -7.66 -6.08
CA ARG A 50 11.48 -8.69 -6.97
C ARG A 50 10.00 -8.47 -7.22
N LEU A 51 9.21 -8.22 -6.19
CA LEU A 51 7.77 -7.99 -6.30
C LEU A 51 7.48 -6.70 -7.08
N ILE A 52 8.14 -5.63 -6.74
CA ILE A 52 7.88 -4.31 -7.31
C ILE A 52 8.34 -4.24 -8.77
N THR A 53 9.47 -4.83 -9.10
CA THR A 53 9.97 -4.85 -10.48
C THR A 53 9.01 -5.56 -11.44
N LYS A 54 8.28 -6.58 -10.97
CA LYS A 54 7.29 -7.28 -11.80
C LYS A 54 6.03 -6.46 -12.08
N ASP A 55 5.59 -5.65 -11.13
CA ASP A 55 4.28 -5.01 -11.19
C ASP A 55 4.32 -3.55 -11.65
N LEU A 56 5.42 -2.85 -11.41
CA LEU A 56 5.56 -1.45 -11.77
C LEU A 56 6.30 -1.29 -13.10
N SER A 57 5.77 -0.42 -13.95
CA SER A 57 6.30 -0.16 -15.29
C SER A 57 7.60 0.63 -15.29
N GLU A 58 8.01 1.20 -14.14
CA GLU A 58 9.23 1.98 -14.03
C GLU A 58 10.31 1.24 -13.24
N PRO A 59 11.54 1.14 -13.79
CA PRO A 59 12.64 0.56 -13.04
C PRO A 59 13.14 1.54 -11.98
N TYR A 60 13.28 1.05 -10.75
CA TYR A 60 13.89 1.82 -9.66
C TYR A 60 15.28 1.29 -9.35
N SER A 61 16.22 2.18 -9.06
CA SER A 61 17.51 1.79 -8.50
C SER A 61 17.37 1.37 -7.04
N ILE A 62 18.31 0.58 -6.55
CA ILE A 62 18.33 0.20 -5.13
C ILE A 62 18.38 1.42 -4.19
N TYR A 63 18.96 2.52 -4.64
CA TYR A 63 19.03 3.78 -3.87
C TYR A 63 17.64 4.40 -3.66
N THR A 64 16.73 4.26 -4.61
CA THR A 64 15.35 4.71 -4.46
C THR A 64 14.63 3.91 -3.38
N TYR A 65 14.77 2.58 -3.38
CA TYR A 65 14.21 1.74 -2.32
C TYR A 65 14.79 2.11 -0.95
N ARG A 66 16.09 2.26 -0.86
CA ARG A 66 16.77 2.62 0.38
C ARG A 66 16.37 4.00 0.89
N TYR A 67 16.17 4.97 0.01
CA TYR A 67 15.68 6.29 0.38
C TYR A 67 14.39 6.20 1.20
N PHE A 68 13.39 5.50 0.69
CA PHE A 68 12.12 5.35 1.40
C PHE A 68 12.25 4.47 2.65
N ILE A 69 12.83 3.32 2.51
CA ILE A 69 12.81 2.28 3.54
C ILE A 69 13.70 2.64 4.72
N HIS A 70 14.87 3.25 4.48
CA HIS A 70 15.76 3.66 5.56
C HIS A 70 15.27 4.88 6.33
N ASN A 71 14.55 5.80 5.67
CA ASN A 71 13.98 6.97 6.34
C ASN A 71 12.64 6.68 7.02
N TRP A 72 11.83 5.79 6.46
CA TRP A 72 10.50 5.44 6.98
C TRP A 72 10.28 3.92 7.07
N PRO A 73 11.11 3.19 7.84
CA PRO A 73 10.98 1.74 7.95
C PRO A 73 9.63 1.30 8.53
N GLN A 74 9.03 2.12 9.39
CA GLN A 74 7.70 1.87 9.98
C GLN A 74 6.55 1.99 8.96
N LEU A 75 6.80 2.58 7.79
CA LEU A 75 5.85 2.72 6.69
C LEU A 75 6.16 1.79 5.52
N CYS A 76 7.05 0.83 5.70
CA CYS A 76 7.29 -0.28 4.79
C CYS A 76 6.74 -1.56 5.43
N LEU A 77 5.73 -2.14 4.80
CA LEU A 77 5.04 -3.33 5.29
C LEU A 77 5.13 -4.45 4.27
N LEU A 78 5.27 -5.67 4.76
CA LEU A 78 5.37 -6.87 3.97
C LEU A 78 4.24 -7.82 4.30
N ALA A 79 3.71 -8.49 3.28
CA ALA A 79 2.79 -9.61 3.42
C ALA A 79 3.53 -10.90 3.08
N SER A 80 3.39 -11.91 3.90
CA SER A 80 4.03 -13.21 3.68
C SER A 80 3.06 -14.37 3.85
N HIS A 81 3.31 -15.42 3.09
CA HIS A 81 2.64 -16.70 3.18
C HIS A 81 3.71 -17.80 3.21
N ASP A 82 3.70 -18.64 4.26
CA ASP A 82 4.70 -19.69 4.47
C ASP A 82 6.15 -19.18 4.29
N SER A 83 6.47 -18.08 4.95
CA SER A 83 7.79 -17.42 4.90
C SER A 83 8.18 -16.85 3.53
N LYS A 84 7.28 -16.89 2.54
CA LYS A 84 7.47 -16.25 1.23
C LYS A 84 6.84 -14.86 1.22
N CYS A 85 7.61 -13.86 0.82
CA CYS A 85 7.06 -12.50 0.62
C CYS A 85 6.16 -12.46 -0.62
N VAL A 86 4.89 -12.13 -0.42
CA VAL A 86 3.86 -12.11 -1.48
C VAL A 86 3.26 -10.73 -1.71
N GLY A 87 3.62 -9.75 -0.91
CA GLY A 87 3.19 -8.38 -1.07
C GLY A 87 4.07 -7.41 -0.31
N ALA A 88 4.14 -6.18 -0.80
CA ALA A 88 4.89 -5.11 -0.16
C ALA A 88 4.27 -3.74 -0.45
N ILE A 89 4.32 -2.86 0.53
CA ILE A 89 4.00 -1.44 0.38
C ILE A 89 5.14 -0.60 0.94
N VAL A 90 5.50 0.45 0.22
CA VAL A 90 6.56 1.39 0.58
C VAL A 90 6.01 2.79 0.56
N CYS A 91 6.09 3.49 1.68
CA CYS A 91 5.51 4.80 1.87
C CYS A 91 6.48 5.76 2.55
N LYS A 92 6.15 7.05 2.50
CA LYS A 92 6.78 8.09 3.32
C LYS A 92 5.75 8.99 3.98
N LEU A 93 6.18 9.73 4.99
CA LEU A 93 5.39 10.76 5.66
C LEU A 93 6.27 11.99 5.86
N ASP A 94 5.89 13.10 5.25
CA ASP A 94 6.72 14.30 5.21
C ASP A 94 5.85 15.56 5.23
N MET A 95 6.46 16.71 5.55
CA MET A 95 5.79 18.00 5.46
C MET A 95 5.67 18.45 4.01
N HIS A 96 4.44 18.74 3.59
CA HIS A 96 4.18 19.29 2.26
C HIS A 96 3.95 20.81 2.35
N LYS A 97 4.74 21.58 1.63
CA LYS A 97 4.67 23.06 1.60
C LYS A 97 4.69 23.72 2.97
N LYS A 98 5.31 23.08 3.97
CA LYS A 98 5.39 23.53 5.37
C LYS A 98 4.01 23.71 6.06
N MET A 99 2.93 23.14 5.49
CA MET A 99 1.57 23.33 6.00
C MET A 99 0.90 22.01 6.41
N PHE A 100 1.13 20.94 5.66
CA PHE A 100 0.46 19.65 5.85
C PHE A 100 1.47 18.53 6.01
N ARG A 101 1.15 17.57 6.89
CA ARG A 101 1.86 16.30 6.89
C ARG A 101 1.20 15.39 5.86
N ARG A 102 1.96 15.09 4.83
CA ARG A 102 1.49 14.29 3.69
C ARG A 102 2.12 12.91 3.71
N GLY A 103 1.28 11.88 3.80
CA GLY A 103 1.65 10.51 3.50
C GLY A 103 1.69 10.29 1.99
N TYR A 104 2.68 9.55 1.54
CA TYR A 104 2.86 9.20 0.13
C TYR A 104 3.05 7.70 -0.02
N ILE A 105 2.18 7.07 -0.79
CA ILE A 105 2.33 5.67 -1.17
C ILE A 105 3.18 5.63 -2.43
N ALA A 106 4.45 5.25 -2.26
CA ALA A 106 5.41 5.24 -3.35
C ALA A 106 5.31 3.97 -4.21
N MET A 107 5.12 2.83 -3.55
CA MET A 107 5.13 1.53 -4.22
C MET A 107 4.15 0.59 -3.52
N LEU A 108 3.41 -0.19 -4.32
CA LEU A 108 2.55 -1.28 -3.86
C LEU A 108 2.64 -2.40 -4.87
N ALA A 109 2.95 -3.60 -4.42
CA ALA A 109 2.96 -4.78 -5.27
C ALA A 109 2.43 -6.00 -4.51
N VAL A 110 1.69 -6.83 -5.22
CA VAL A 110 1.19 -8.12 -4.73
C VAL A 110 1.50 -9.18 -5.78
N ASP A 111 2.04 -10.31 -5.35
CA ASP A 111 2.30 -11.45 -6.24
C ASP A 111 1.01 -11.83 -6.99
N SER A 112 1.11 -12.01 -8.30
CA SER A 112 -0.04 -12.28 -9.17
C SER A 112 -0.85 -13.52 -8.75
N LYS A 113 -0.19 -14.50 -8.16
CA LYS A 113 -0.84 -15.74 -7.64
C LYS A 113 -1.68 -15.49 -6.38
N TYR A 114 -1.46 -14.38 -5.70
CA TYR A 114 -2.12 -14.02 -4.43
C TYR A 114 -3.07 -12.85 -4.58
N ARG A 115 -3.30 -12.35 -5.78
CA ARG A 115 -4.29 -11.30 -6.05
C ARG A 115 -5.70 -11.75 -5.74
N ARG A 116 -6.60 -10.80 -5.49
CA ARG A 116 -8.01 -11.00 -5.08
C ARG A 116 -8.20 -11.64 -3.70
N ASN A 117 -7.15 -11.66 -2.88
CA ASN A 117 -7.20 -12.10 -1.47
C ASN A 117 -7.23 -10.92 -0.49
N GLY A 118 -7.41 -9.71 -0.98
CA GLY A 118 -7.44 -8.50 -0.16
C GLY A 118 -6.09 -8.07 0.41
N ILE A 119 -4.96 -8.62 -0.08
CA ILE A 119 -3.62 -8.32 0.43
C ILE A 119 -3.26 -6.85 0.17
N GLY A 120 -3.47 -6.36 -1.05
CA GLY A 120 -3.20 -4.96 -1.39
C GLY A 120 -4.00 -4.00 -0.54
N THR A 121 -5.29 -4.25 -0.39
CA THR A 121 -6.18 -3.47 0.46
C THR A 121 -5.72 -3.47 1.92
N ASN A 122 -5.34 -4.62 2.46
CA ASN A 122 -4.85 -4.73 3.84
C ASN A 122 -3.52 -4.00 4.04
N LEU A 123 -2.60 -4.08 3.09
CA LEU A 123 -1.34 -3.34 3.14
C LEU A 123 -1.58 -1.83 3.15
N VAL A 124 -2.45 -1.33 2.28
CA VAL A 124 -2.81 0.10 2.23
C VAL A 124 -3.45 0.55 3.54
N LYS A 125 -4.42 -0.20 4.06
CA LYS A 125 -5.07 0.11 5.34
C LYS A 125 -4.07 0.21 6.49
N LYS A 126 -3.18 -0.76 6.61
CA LYS A 126 -2.15 -0.79 7.66
C LYS A 126 -1.15 0.37 7.52
N ALA A 127 -0.77 0.71 6.30
CA ALA A 127 0.10 1.86 6.05
C ALA A 127 -0.61 3.18 6.43
N ILE A 128 -1.88 3.35 6.08
CA ILE A 128 -2.67 4.54 6.46
C ILE A 128 -2.81 4.63 7.98
N TYR A 129 -3.05 3.51 8.66
CA TYR A 129 -3.10 3.48 10.11
C TYR A 129 -1.79 3.96 10.75
N ALA A 130 -0.66 3.49 10.25
CA ALA A 130 0.66 3.94 10.70
C ALA A 130 0.90 5.44 10.43
N MET A 131 0.40 5.95 9.30
CA MET A 131 0.45 7.37 8.97
C MET A 131 -0.43 8.21 9.93
N VAL A 132 -1.61 7.72 10.28
CA VAL A 132 -2.50 8.38 11.27
C VAL A 132 -1.81 8.49 12.63
N GLU A 133 -1.11 7.46 13.08
CA GLU A 133 -0.30 7.49 14.29
C GLU A 133 0.83 8.54 14.23
N GLY A 134 1.33 8.83 13.03
CA GLY A 134 2.33 9.87 12.77
C GLY A 134 1.74 11.27 12.52
N ASP A 135 0.48 11.52 12.87
CA ASP A 135 -0.21 12.80 12.68
C ASP A 135 -0.35 13.23 11.21
N CYS A 136 -0.58 12.29 10.31
CA CYS A 136 -0.79 12.53 8.89
C CYS A 136 -2.10 13.28 8.63
N ASP A 137 -2.06 14.29 7.78
CA ASP A 137 -3.24 15.08 7.40
C ASP A 137 -3.91 14.55 6.13
N GLU A 138 -3.10 14.10 5.17
CA GLU A 138 -3.57 13.59 3.88
C GLU A 138 -2.64 12.50 3.35
N VAL A 139 -3.16 11.62 2.51
CA VAL A 139 -2.39 10.60 1.79
C VAL A 139 -2.57 10.79 0.30
N VAL A 140 -1.47 10.76 -0.44
CA VAL A 140 -1.48 10.86 -1.90
C VAL A 140 -0.71 9.72 -2.55
N LEU A 141 -1.06 9.44 -3.79
CA LEU A 141 -0.35 8.53 -4.68
C LEU A 141 -0.63 8.87 -6.13
N GLU A 142 0.20 8.35 -7.02
CA GLU A 142 -0.04 8.36 -8.46
C GLU A 142 -0.21 6.92 -8.95
N THR A 143 -1.11 6.73 -9.91
CA THR A 143 -1.29 5.46 -10.62
C THR A 143 -1.56 5.71 -12.09
N GLU A 144 -1.22 4.75 -12.94
CA GLU A 144 -1.56 4.84 -14.36
C GLU A 144 -3.08 4.93 -14.54
N ILE A 145 -3.52 5.83 -15.41
CA ILE A 145 -4.96 6.00 -15.71
C ILE A 145 -5.59 4.70 -16.25
N THR A 146 -4.78 3.84 -16.83
CA THR A 146 -5.19 2.53 -17.36
C THR A 146 -5.26 1.43 -16.32
N ASN A 147 -4.71 1.65 -15.13
CA ASN A 147 -4.70 0.65 -14.06
C ASN A 147 -6.03 0.63 -13.30
N LYS A 148 -7.03 0.00 -13.90
CA LYS A 148 -8.40 -0.04 -13.36
C LYS A 148 -8.50 -0.74 -12.01
N SER A 149 -7.73 -1.79 -11.78
CA SER A 149 -7.77 -2.51 -10.50
C SER A 149 -7.18 -1.69 -9.36
N ALA A 150 -6.11 -0.95 -9.59
CA ALA A 150 -5.56 -0.03 -8.60
C ALA A 150 -6.53 1.12 -8.32
N LEU A 151 -7.10 1.73 -9.35
CA LEU A 151 -8.10 2.79 -9.18
C LEU A 151 -9.28 2.34 -8.33
N LYS A 152 -9.81 1.14 -8.61
CA LYS A 152 -10.90 0.57 -7.84
C LYS A 152 -10.53 0.32 -6.37
N LEU A 153 -9.33 -0.22 -6.13
CA LEU A 153 -8.83 -0.46 -4.78
C LEU A 153 -8.81 0.83 -3.95
N TYR A 154 -8.20 1.87 -4.48
CA TYR A 154 -8.06 3.14 -3.77
C TYR A 154 -9.39 3.90 -3.65
N GLU A 155 -10.22 3.92 -4.69
CA GLU A 155 -11.53 4.55 -4.65
C GLU A 155 -12.45 3.86 -3.62
N ASN A 156 -12.39 2.54 -3.50
CA ASN A 156 -13.13 1.79 -2.47
C ASN A 156 -12.67 2.13 -1.05
N LEU A 157 -11.44 2.59 -0.87
CA LEU A 157 -10.92 3.05 0.42
C LEU A 157 -11.23 4.52 0.71
N GLY A 158 -11.85 5.23 -0.21
CA GLY A 158 -12.26 6.63 -0.06
C GLY A 158 -11.32 7.64 -0.71
N PHE A 159 -10.30 7.20 -1.45
CA PHE A 159 -9.49 8.10 -2.26
C PHE A 159 -10.30 8.72 -3.37
N VAL A 160 -10.05 9.99 -3.64
CA VAL A 160 -10.66 10.73 -4.75
C VAL A 160 -9.61 11.10 -5.79
N ARG A 161 -10.06 11.29 -7.02
CA ARG A 161 -9.21 11.75 -8.11
C ARG A 161 -8.95 13.24 -7.92
N ASP A 162 -7.71 13.60 -7.72
CA ASP A 162 -7.29 14.98 -7.46
C ASP A 162 -6.79 15.66 -8.73
N LYS A 163 -5.91 15.02 -9.48
CA LYS A 163 -5.25 15.60 -10.65
C LYS A 163 -4.87 14.55 -11.69
N ARG A 164 -5.05 14.90 -12.97
CA ARG A 164 -4.48 14.14 -14.08
C ARG A 164 -3.11 14.72 -14.45
N LEU A 165 -2.10 13.85 -14.54
CA LEU A 165 -0.73 14.20 -14.90
C LEU A 165 -0.43 13.65 -16.29
N PHE A 166 -0.33 14.55 -17.25
CA PHE A 166 -0.15 14.21 -18.66
C PHE A 166 1.23 13.60 -18.91
N ARG A 167 1.26 12.45 -19.57
CA ARG A 167 2.51 11.73 -19.92
C ARG A 167 3.49 11.60 -18.76
N TYR A 168 2.98 11.28 -17.59
CA TYR A 168 3.77 11.25 -16.35
C TYR A 168 4.78 10.10 -16.32
N TYR A 169 4.38 8.92 -16.82
CA TYR A 169 5.22 7.73 -16.83
C TYR A 169 6.12 7.67 -18.08
N LEU A 170 7.25 6.92 -17.97
CA LEU A 170 8.21 6.75 -19.08
C LEU A 170 7.60 6.12 -20.32
N ASN A 171 6.56 5.29 -20.16
CA ASN A 171 5.81 4.69 -21.28
C ASN A 171 4.84 5.65 -21.97
N GLY A 172 4.78 6.92 -21.55
CA GLY A 172 3.92 7.95 -22.10
C GLY A 172 2.47 7.91 -21.61
N VAL A 173 2.15 7.02 -20.66
CA VAL A 173 0.80 6.92 -20.07
C VAL A 173 0.59 8.03 -19.05
N ASP A 174 -0.61 8.61 -19.04
CA ASP A 174 -1.01 9.59 -18.03
C ASP A 174 -1.17 8.94 -16.66
N ALA A 175 -0.87 9.69 -15.62
CA ALA A 175 -1.17 9.32 -14.24
C ALA A 175 -2.42 10.02 -13.74
N LEU A 176 -3.06 9.41 -12.76
CA LEU A 176 -4.00 10.06 -11.86
C LEU A 176 -3.35 10.17 -10.48
N ARG A 177 -3.36 11.36 -9.91
CA ARG A 177 -3.08 11.57 -8.50
C ARG A 177 -4.37 11.36 -7.74
N LEU A 178 -4.30 10.47 -6.75
CA LEU A 178 -5.37 10.17 -5.83
C LEU A 178 -5.05 10.74 -4.46
N LYS A 179 -6.07 11.19 -3.74
CA LYS A 179 -5.92 11.81 -2.44
C LYS A 179 -6.97 11.31 -1.46
N LEU A 180 -6.55 11.08 -0.23
CA LEU A 180 -7.40 10.81 0.92
C LEU A 180 -7.11 11.84 2.02
N TRP A 181 -8.12 12.57 2.44
CA TRP A 181 -8.00 13.47 3.58
C TRP A 181 -8.29 12.73 4.88
N LEU A 182 -7.41 12.89 5.88
CA LEU A 182 -7.53 12.27 7.20
C LEU A 182 -7.97 13.26 8.27
N ARG A 183 -7.81 14.56 7.99
CA ARG A 183 -8.22 15.66 8.88
C ARG A 183 -8.85 16.80 8.10
#